data_bb1604af87cb0351b132a4ce0e8b020f
#
_entry.id   bb1604af87cb0351b132a4ce0e8b020f
#
_cell.length_a   1.000
_cell.length_b   1.000
_cell.length_c   1.000
_cell.angle_alpha   90.00
_cell.angle_beta   90.00
_cell.angle_gamma   90.00
#
_symmetry.space_group_name_H-M   'P 1'
#
loop_
_entity.id
_entity.type
_entity.pdbx_description
1 polymer ?
#
loop_
_entity_poly.entity_id
_entity_poly.type
_entity_poly.pdbx_seq_one_letter_code
_entity_poly.pdbx_strand_id
1 'polypeptide(L)'
;MKFTDRCPATWKELQDYVALFLNQSGYRAVSPCTIDTVRGKVEVDVLVESPDELVKRIVCECKFWNSSVPKEKVHAFRTVVQDSGASLGLLISQAGFQSGAIEAANLSNVRLMTWNEFTDIIADKWTLTRLKQLKKESVPLSEYTSPLHFPFDNLKDEDVGRYLKACDKYRPLRTTCWEITRKDLKENDSLTDFWYKGSEFTTIESYLNFLSDQVTAGLKEFGEILANSNIIILPERLEKSYGYIYMSL
;
A
#
# COMPACT_ATOMS: atom_id res chain seq x y z
N MET A 1 -4.12 12.29 10.26
CA MET A 1 -3.54 12.66 8.92
C MET A 1 -4.50 12.40 7.79
N LYS A 2 -4.42 13.16 6.69
CA LYS A 2 -5.04 12.83 5.41
C LYS A 2 -4.38 11.56 4.83
N PHE A 3 -5.13 10.77 4.04
CA PHE A 3 -4.57 9.54 3.47
C PHE A 3 -3.44 9.83 2.47
N THR A 4 -3.71 10.63 1.43
CA THR A 4 -2.79 10.96 0.34
C THR A 4 -3.02 12.37 -0.18
N ASP A 5 -2.00 13.00 -0.73
CA ASP A 5 -2.08 14.27 -1.47
C ASP A 5 -2.07 14.04 -2.99
N ARG A 6 -2.04 12.78 -3.46
CA ARG A 6 -2.09 12.50 -4.88
C ARG A 6 -3.40 12.97 -5.48
N CYS A 7 -3.28 13.83 -6.49
CA CYS A 7 -4.39 14.30 -7.31
C CYS A 7 -3.99 14.05 -8.77
N PRO A 8 -4.68 13.15 -9.49
CA PRO A 8 -4.35 12.90 -10.89
C PRO A 8 -4.47 14.18 -11.72
N ALA A 9 -3.47 14.50 -12.53
CA ALA A 9 -3.47 15.61 -13.47
C ALA A 9 -3.75 15.17 -14.92
N THR A 10 -3.74 13.84 -15.16
CA THR A 10 -3.99 13.23 -16.47
C THR A 10 -4.82 11.96 -16.33
N TRP A 11 -5.43 11.53 -17.43
CA TRP A 11 -6.13 10.24 -17.50
C TRP A 11 -5.21 9.06 -17.15
N LYS A 12 -3.97 9.10 -17.65
CA LYS A 12 -2.99 8.05 -17.36
C LYS A 12 -2.62 7.98 -15.89
N GLU A 13 -2.44 9.12 -15.23
CA GLU A 13 -2.20 9.17 -13.79
C GLU A 13 -3.38 8.64 -12.98
N LEU A 14 -4.62 8.92 -13.40
CA LEU A 14 -5.80 8.37 -12.73
C LEU A 14 -5.79 6.84 -12.76
N GLN A 15 -5.56 6.23 -13.94
CA GLN A 15 -5.42 4.78 -14.07
C GLN A 15 -4.30 4.21 -13.20
N ASP A 16 -3.12 4.83 -13.29
CA ASP A 16 -1.91 4.36 -12.60
C ASP A 16 -2.08 4.43 -11.08
N TYR A 17 -2.68 5.49 -10.55
CA TYR A 17 -2.94 5.63 -9.12
C TYR A 17 -4.02 4.68 -8.61
N VAL A 18 -5.06 4.42 -9.40
CA VAL A 18 -6.07 3.39 -9.08
C VAL A 18 -5.40 2.02 -8.96
N ALA A 19 -4.62 1.63 -9.97
CA ALA A 19 -3.90 0.36 -9.96
C ALA A 19 -2.88 0.27 -8.80
N LEU A 20 -2.13 1.36 -8.56
CA LEU A 20 -1.15 1.45 -7.47
C LEU A 20 -1.79 1.22 -6.09
N PHE A 21 -2.84 1.96 -5.76
CA PHE A 21 -3.48 1.86 -4.45
C PHE A 21 -4.17 0.51 -4.24
N LEU A 22 -4.74 -0.07 -5.29
CA LEU A 22 -5.30 -1.42 -5.22
C LEU A 22 -4.21 -2.47 -4.98
N ASN A 23 -3.08 -2.41 -5.70
CA ASN A 23 -1.96 -3.32 -5.47
C ASN A 23 -1.38 -3.18 -4.05
N GLN A 24 -1.18 -1.96 -3.59
CA GLN A 24 -0.69 -1.69 -2.23
C GLN A 24 -1.70 -2.06 -1.13
N SER A 25 -2.96 -2.27 -1.49
CA SER A 25 -4.01 -2.75 -0.60
C SER A 25 -4.18 -4.28 -0.60
N GLY A 26 -3.26 -5.01 -1.26
CA GLY A 26 -3.26 -6.47 -1.29
C GLY A 26 -4.14 -7.10 -2.37
N TYR A 27 -4.63 -6.32 -3.34
CA TYR A 27 -5.21 -6.83 -4.57
C TYR A 27 -4.14 -7.06 -5.63
N ARG A 28 -4.49 -7.74 -6.71
CA ARG A 28 -3.65 -7.84 -7.90
C ARG A 28 -4.28 -7.03 -9.02
N ALA A 29 -3.81 -5.82 -9.26
CA ALA A 29 -4.32 -4.89 -10.27
C ALA A 29 -3.35 -4.76 -11.44
N VAL A 30 -3.88 -4.86 -12.67
CA VAL A 30 -3.13 -4.69 -13.93
C VAL A 30 -3.77 -3.56 -14.73
N SER A 31 -2.97 -2.63 -15.27
CA SER A 31 -3.43 -1.46 -16.00
C SER A 31 -2.48 -1.11 -17.17
N PRO A 32 -2.96 -0.87 -18.40
CA PRO A 32 -4.25 -1.32 -18.91
C PRO A 32 -4.28 -2.83 -19.13
N CYS A 33 -5.46 -3.43 -19.34
CA CYS A 33 -5.59 -4.86 -19.54
C CYS A 33 -6.66 -5.20 -20.59
N THR A 34 -6.33 -6.09 -21.51
CA THR A 34 -7.31 -6.68 -22.44
C THR A 34 -7.90 -7.93 -21.81
N ILE A 35 -9.22 -7.98 -21.70
CA ILE A 35 -9.96 -9.11 -21.12
C ILE A 35 -10.86 -9.77 -22.15
N ASP A 36 -11.12 -11.06 -21.97
CA ASP A 36 -12.12 -11.80 -22.74
C ASP A 36 -13.53 -11.53 -22.18
N THR A 37 -14.48 -11.35 -23.08
CA THR A 37 -15.92 -11.20 -22.77
C THR A 37 -16.71 -12.15 -23.66
N VAL A 38 -17.99 -12.36 -23.35
CA VAL A 38 -18.89 -13.18 -24.19
C VAL A 38 -19.07 -12.63 -25.62
N ARG A 39 -18.70 -11.38 -25.88
CA ARG A 39 -18.79 -10.70 -27.19
C ARG A 39 -17.45 -10.48 -27.86
N GLY A 40 -16.35 -11.03 -27.32
CA GLY A 40 -15.00 -10.83 -27.81
C GLY A 40 -14.11 -10.12 -26.79
N LYS A 41 -13.00 -9.55 -27.26
CA LYS A 41 -12.01 -8.89 -26.39
C LYS A 41 -12.35 -7.42 -26.21
N VAL A 42 -12.15 -6.93 -25.00
CA VAL A 42 -12.27 -5.50 -24.65
C VAL A 42 -11.07 -5.05 -23.81
N GLU A 43 -10.57 -3.86 -24.05
CA GLU A 43 -9.58 -3.22 -23.18
C GLU A 43 -10.30 -2.53 -22.04
N VAL A 44 -9.80 -2.73 -20.83
CA VAL A 44 -10.27 -2.08 -19.59
C VAL A 44 -9.13 -1.31 -18.94
N ASP A 45 -9.46 -0.22 -18.24
CA ASP A 45 -8.47 0.65 -17.65
C ASP A 45 -7.69 -0.04 -16.53
N VAL A 46 -8.39 -0.79 -15.64
CA VAL A 46 -7.75 -1.60 -14.61
C VAL A 46 -8.54 -2.89 -14.42
N LEU A 47 -7.85 -4.02 -14.52
CA LEU A 47 -8.35 -5.32 -14.09
C LEU A 47 -7.80 -5.65 -12.71
N VAL A 48 -8.68 -6.08 -11.80
CA VAL A 48 -8.30 -6.45 -10.44
C VAL A 48 -8.71 -7.88 -10.15
N GLU A 49 -7.75 -8.69 -9.73
CA GLU A 49 -8.00 -9.99 -9.12
C GLU A 49 -7.94 -9.82 -7.59
N SER A 50 -9.02 -10.19 -6.92
CA SER A 50 -9.12 -10.14 -5.47
C SER A 50 -8.71 -11.47 -4.85
N PRO A 51 -8.04 -11.48 -3.70
CA PRO A 51 -7.82 -12.69 -2.93
C PRO A 51 -9.11 -13.24 -2.29
N ASP A 52 -10.18 -12.45 -2.28
CA ASP A 52 -11.49 -12.84 -1.77
C ASP A 52 -12.21 -13.73 -2.79
N GLU A 53 -12.58 -14.94 -2.37
CA GLU A 53 -13.26 -15.90 -3.25
C GLU A 53 -14.67 -15.47 -3.67
N LEU A 54 -15.34 -14.62 -2.90
CA LEU A 54 -16.67 -14.10 -3.20
C LEU A 54 -16.62 -12.95 -4.21
N VAL A 55 -15.52 -12.19 -4.26
CA VAL A 55 -15.32 -11.05 -5.17
C VAL A 55 -14.03 -11.26 -5.94
N LYS A 56 -14.01 -12.24 -6.85
CA LYS A 56 -12.79 -12.69 -7.55
C LYS A 56 -12.24 -11.66 -8.52
N ARG A 57 -13.13 -10.98 -9.26
CA ARG A 57 -12.74 -10.07 -10.36
C ARG A 57 -13.47 -8.74 -10.23
N ILE A 58 -12.71 -7.66 -10.30
CA ILE A 58 -13.23 -6.29 -10.36
C ILE A 58 -12.68 -5.64 -11.64
N VAL A 59 -13.54 -4.97 -12.39
CA VAL A 59 -13.15 -4.16 -13.54
C VAL A 59 -13.28 -2.69 -13.16
N CYS A 60 -12.25 -1.87 -13.44
CA CYS A 60 -12.32 -0.44 -13.22
C CYS A 60 -12.28 0.30 -14.55
N GLU A 61 -13.04 1.36 -14.63
CA GLU A 61 -13.10 2.33 -15.72
C GLU A 61 -12.80 3.72 -15.16
N CYS A 62 -11.86 4.45 -15.74
CA CYS A 62 -11.38 5.74 -15.27
C CYS A 62 -11.80 6.85 -16.24
N LYS A 63 -12.52 7.84 -15.76
CA LYS A 63 -13.00 8.98 -16.56
C LYS A 63 -12.39 10.29 -16.06
N PHE A 64 -11.30 10.70 -16.71
CA PHE A 64 -10.63 11.96 -16.47
C PHE A 64 -11.19 13.06 -17.38
N TRP A 65 -12.46 13.41 -17.15
CA TRP A 65 -13.18 14.39 -17.93
C TRP A 65 -13.47 15.65 -17.12
N ASN A 66 -13.60 16.79 -17.82
CA ASN A 66 -13.99 18.06 -17.20
C ASN A 66 -15.51 18.19 -17.00
N SER A 67 -16.30 17.21 -17.47
CA SER A 67 -17.76 17.17 -17.34
C SER A 67 -18.21 15.87 -16.71
N SER A 68 -19.36 15.92 -16.04
CA SER A 68 -19.98 14.76 -15.38
C SER A 68 -20.28 13.64 -16.36
N VAL A 69 -20.04 12.41 -15.96
CA VAL A 69 -20.25 11.20 -16.77
C VAL A 69 -21.75 10.98 -17.01
N PRO A 70 -22.21 10.84 -18.27
CA PRO A 70 -23.61 10.61 -18.59
C PRO A 70 -24.00 9.12 -18.47
N LYS A 71 -25.32 8.85 -18.42
CA LYS A 71 -25.86 7.49 -18.19
C LYS A 71 -25.46 6.47 -19.25
N GLU A 72 -25.25 6.89 -20.50
CA GLU A 72 -24.88 6.01 -21.62
C GLU A 72 -23.55 5.32 -21.36
N LYS A 73 -22.60 6.01 -20.71
CA LYS A 73 -21.31 5.44 -20.33
C LYS A 73 -21.44 4.41 -19.20
N VAL A 74 -22.35 4.65 -18.26
CA VAL A 74 -22.65 3.68 -17.20
C VAL A 74 -23.30 2.42 -17.80
N HIS A 75 -24.24 2.56 -18.72
CA HIS A 75 -24.85 1.42 -19.40
C HIS A 75 -23.82 0.61 -20.18
N ALA A 76 -22.95 1.26 -20.96
CA ALA A 76 -21.88 0.60 -21.69
C ALA A 76 -20.94 -0.16 -20.74
N PHE A 77 -20.53 0.46 -19.63
CA PHE A 77 -19.67 -0.17 -18.66
C PHE A 77 -20.33 -1.34 -17.93
N ARG A 78 -21.62 -1.24 -17.57
CA ARG A 78 -22.40 -2.36 -17.03
C ARG A 78 -22.37 -3.58 -17.94
N THR A 79 -22.47 -3.36 -19.25
CA THR A 79 -22.37 -4.44 -20.24
C THR A 79 -21.00 -5.10 -20.19
N VAL A 80 -19.90 -4.33 -20.13
CA VAL A 80 -18.54 -4.88 -20.01
C VAL A 80 -18.40 -5.71 -18.73
N VAL A 81 -18.87 -5.19 -17.59
CA VAL A 81 -18.81 -5.89 -16.30
C VAL A 81 -19.57 -7.21 -16.35
N GLN A 82 -20.76 -7.22 -16.90
CA GLN A 82 -21.61 -8.39 -17.04
C GLN A 82 -20.97 -9.42 -18.01
N ASP A 83 -20.55 -8.98 -19.20
CA ASP A 83 -20.02 -9.85 -20.25
C ASP A 83 -18.65 -10.45 -19.89
N SER A 84 -17.88 -9.82 -19.01
CA SER A 84 -16.58 -10.31 -18.50
C SER A 84 -16.71 -11.26 -17.30
N GLY A 85 -17.92 -11.45 -16.76
CA GLY A 85 -18.13 -12.22 -15.53
C GLY A 85 -17.52 -11.58 -14.28
N ALA A 86 -17.28 -10.26 -14.29
CA ALA A 86 -16.75 -9.55 -13.14
C ALA A 86 -17.80 -9.44 -12.02
N SER A 87 -17.35 -9.64 -10.79
CA SER A 87 -18.21 -9.55 -9.61
C SER A 87 -18.63 -8.09 -9.33
N LEU A 88 -17.76 -7.13 -9.68
CA LEU A 88 -17.94 -5.71 -9.40
C LEU A 88 -17.31 -4.86 -10.51
N GLY A 89 -17.97 -3.78 -10.90
CA GLY A 89 -17.44 -2.68 -11.70
C GLY A 89 -17.21 -1.44 -10.85
N LEU A 90 -16.06 -0.80 -10.98
CA LEU A 90 -15.79 0.51 -10.38
C LEU A 90 -15.63 1.54 -11.49
N LEU A 91 -16.52 2.51 -11.58
CA LEU A 91 -16.37 3.64 -12.50
C LEU A 91 -15.94 4.86 -11.70
N ILE A 92 -14.69 5.28 -11.93
CA ILE A 92 -14.03 6.34 -11.17
C ILE A 92 -13.94 7.59 -12.05
N SER A 93 -14.50 8.71 -11.59
CA SER A 93 -14.57 9.96 -12.34
C SER A 93 -13.90 11.12 -11.60
N GLN A 94 -13.27 12.01 -12.38
CA GLN A 94 -12.77 13.29 -11.85
C GLN A 94 -13.93 14.27 -11.58
N ALA A 95 -14.85 14.42 -12.54
CA ALA A 95 -15.90 15.45 -12.50
C ALA A 95 -17.26 14.95 -11.97
N GLY A 96 -17.31 13.69 -11.47
CA GLY A 96 -18.54 13.09 -10.96
C GLY A 96 -19.50 12.61 -12.06
N PHE A 97 -20.80 12.52 -11.74
CA PHE A 97 -21.81 11.84 -12.54
C PHE A 97 -23.08 12.66 -12.66
N GLN A 98 -23.77 12.55 -13.79
CA GLN A 98 -25.12 13.09 -13.97
C GLN A 98 -26.13 12.26 -13.16
N SER A 99 -27.28 12.85 -12.81
CA SER A 99 -28.33 12.15 -12.04
C SER A 99 -28.79 10.86 -12.73
N GLY A 100 -28.99 10.88 -14.04
CA GLY A 100 -29.34 9.69 -14.79
C GLY A 100 -28.25 8.61 -14.83
N ALA A 101 -26.98 8.97 -14.65
CA ALA A 101 -25.89 8.00 -14.48
C ALA A 101 -25.96 7.31 -13.12
N ILE A 102 -26.26 8.06 -12.06
CA ILE A 102 -26.43 7.51 -10.70
C ILE A 102 -27.63 6.55 -10.69
N GLU A 103 -28.76 6.93 -11.29
CA GLU A 103 -29.93 6.06 -11.44
C GLU A 103 -29.58 4.78 -12.21
N ALA A 104 -28.82 4.90 -13.32
CA ALA A 104 -28.41 3.75 -14.13
C ALA A 104 -27.50 2.76 -13.38
N ALA A 105 -26.79 3.19 -12.36
CA ALA A 105 -25.94 2.32 -11.53
C ALA A 105 -26.74 1.64 -10.40
N ASN A 106 -27.89 2.18 -10.01
CA ASN A 106 -28.72 1.60 -8.96
C ASN A 106 -29.12 0.15 -9.30
N LEU A 107 -29.17 -0.70 -8.28
CA LEU A 107 -29.53 -2.11 -8.41
C LEU A 107 -28.65 -2.87 -9.43
N SER A 108 -27.39 -2.45 -9.56
CA SER A 108 -26.39 -3.14 -10.38
C SER A 108 -25.13 -3.45 -9.61
N ASN A 109 -24.25 -4.26 -10.20
CA ASN A 109 -22.92 -4.52 -9.66
C ASN A 109 -21.86 -3.48 -10.11
N VAL A 110 -22.29 -2.27 -10.48
CA VAL A 110 -21.40 -1.14 -10.80
C VAL A 110 -21.52 -0.09 -9.70
N ARG A 111 -20.38 0.32 -9.15
CA ARG A 111 -20.26 1.45 -8.23
C ARG A 111 -19.66 2.64 -8.95
N LEU A 112 -20.30 3.78 -8.79
CA LEU A 112 -19.80 5.07 -9.26
C LEU A 112 -19.12 5.79 -8.10
N MET A 113 -17.96 6.37 -8.34
CA MET A 113 -17.24 7.14 -7.35
C MET A 113 -16.33 8.18 -7.98
N THR A 114 -16.16 9.29 -7.31
CA THR A 114 -15.11 10.26 -7.61
C THR A 114 -13.75 9.74 -7.16
N TRP A 115 -12.67 10.39 -7.61
CA TRP A 115 -11.32 10.11 -7.11
C TRP A 115 -11.22 10.21 -5.58
N ASN A 116 -11.81 11.25 -4.99
CA ASN A 116 -11.78 11.43 -3.54
C ASN A 116 -12.52 10.31 -2.81
N GLU A 117 -13.73 9.93 -3.28
CA GLU A 117 -14.47 8.81 -2.69
C GLU A 117 -13.72 7.48 -2.84
N PHE A 118 -13.01 7.26 -3.95
CA PHE A 118 -12.16 6.08 -4.13
C PHE A 118 -11.03 6.08 -3.09
N THR A 119 -10.32 7.20 -2.91
CA THR A 119 -9.23 7.30 -1.93
C THR A 119 -9.73 7.13 -0.50
N ASP A 120 -10.89 7.66 -0.16
CA ASP A 120 -11.51 7.50 1.16
C ASP A 120 -11.87 6.03 1.46
N ILE A 121 -12.44 5.33 0.47
CA ILE A 121 -12.84 3.92 0.61
C ILE A 121 -11.61 3.01 0.77
N ILE A 122 -10.55 3.25 -0.02
CA ILE A 122 -9.37 2.37 0.00
C ILE A 122 -8.43 2.66 1.17
N ALA A 123 -8.47 3.85 1.76
CA ALA A 123 -7.54 4.35 2.77
C ALA A 123 -7.32 3.37 3.93
N ASP A 124 -8.38 2.83 4.49
CA ASP A 124 -8.31 1.94 5.64
C ASP A 124 -7.61 0.61 5.32
N LYS A 125 -8.00 0.00 4.21
CA LYS A 125 -7.41 -1.26 3.76
C LYS A 125 -5.95 -1.07 3.36
N TRP A 126 -5.67 0.01 2.64
CA TRP A 126 -4.30 0.38 2.26
C TRP A 126 -3.43 0.57 3.50
N THR A 127 -3.88 1.38 4.47
CA THR A 127 -3.13 1.65 5.70
C THR A 127 -2.83 0.38 6.48
N LEU A 128 -3.83 -0.50 6.67
CA LEU A 128 -3.63 -1.78 7.36
C LEU A 128 -2.62 -2.67 6.63
N THR A 129 -2.72 -2.77 5.31
CA THR A 129 -1.81 -3.59 4.50
C THR A 129 -0.39 -3.04 4.56
N ARG A 130 -0.21 -1.72 4.43
CA ARG A 130 1.10 -1.08 4.51
C ARG A 130 1.72 -1.18 5.91
N LEU A 131 0.95 -1.03 6.98
CA LEU A 131 1.45 -1.25 8.35
C LEU A 131 1.92 -2.69 8.56
N LYS A 132 1.19 -3.67 8.08
CA LYS A 132 1.60 -5.07 8.11
C LYS A 132 2.90 -5.29 7.35
N GLN A 133 2.98 -4.77 6.13
CA GLN A 133 4.18 -4.87 5.31
C GLN A 133 5.38 -4.18 5.97
N LEU A 134 5.21 -2.98 6.52
CA LEU A 134 6.25 -2.24 7.23
C LEU A 134 6.79 -3.02 8.43
N LYS A 135 5.91 -3.63 9.22
CA LYS A 135 6.32 -4.52 10.31
C LYS A 135 7.21 -5.66 9.81
N LYS A 136 6.78 -6.32 8.74
CA LYS A 136 7.54 -7.41 8.12
C LYS A 136 8.91 -6.93 7.59
N GLU A 137 8.95 -5.81 6.89
CA GLU A 137 10.19 -5.20 6.36
C GLU A 137 11.16 -4.84 7.49
N SER A 138 10.65 -4.38 8.65
CA SER A 138 11.46 -3.94 9.78
C SER A 138 11.95 -5.07 10.70
N VAL A 139 11.49 -6.31 10.52
CA VAL A 139 11.93 -7.46 11.35
C VAL A 139 13.46 -7.59 11.42
N PRO A 140 14.22 -7.53 10.31
CA PRO A 140 15.67 -7.64 10.39
C PRO A 140 16.34 -6.53 11.21
N LEU A 141 15.77 -5.31 11.23
CA LEU A 141 16.27 -4.24 12.11
C LEU A 141 16.17 -4.61 13.59
N SER A 142 15.16 -5.41 13.96
CA SER A 142 15.02 -5.88 15.35
C SER A 142 16.17 -6.77 15.78
N GLU A 143 16.66 -7.61 14.89
CA GLU A 143 17.84 -8.46 15.15
C GLU A 143 19.12 -7.62 15.23
N TYR A 144 19.32 -6.71 14.26
CA TYR A 144 20.51 -5.86 14.23
C TYR A 144 20.59 -4.90 15.43
N THR A 145 19.46 -4.38 15.91
CA THR A 145 19.44 -3.40 17.00
C THR A 145 19.22 -3.99 18.39
N SER A 146 19.07 -5.33 18.50
CA SER A 146 18.89 -6.03 19.77
C SER A 146 20.23 -6.49 20.35
N PRO A 147 20.67 -5.96 21.49
CA PRO A 147 21.92 -6.39 22.11
C PRO A 147 21.88 -7.83 22.63
N LEU A 148 20.69 -8.43 22.79
CA LEU A 148 20.52 -9.80 23.28
C LEU A 148 20.66 -10.86 22.18
N HIS A 149 20.40 -10.47 20.93
CA HIS A 149 20.37 -11.41 19.82
C HIS A 149 21.57 -11.25 18.87
N PHE A 150 22.24 -10.11 18.93
CA PHE A 150 23.34 -9.81 18.04
C PHE A 150 24.62 -10.48 18.53
N PRO A 151 25.36 -11.24 17.68
CA PRO A 151 26.58 -11.94 18.06
C PRO A 151 27.78 -10.97 18.10
N PHE A 152 27.87 -10.16 19.13
CA PHE A 152 28.88 -9.10 19.31
C PHE A 152 30.31 -9.62 19.22
N ASP A 153 30.56 -10.82 19.73
CA ASP A 153 31.89 -11.43 19.76
C ASP A 153 32.47 -11.69 18.35
N ASN A 154 31.64 -11.69 17.33
CA ASN A 154 32.05 -11.87 15.94
C ASN A 154 32.27 -10.55 15.19
N LEU A 155 31.99 -9.40 15.84
CA LEU A 155 32.18 -8.08 15.22
C LEU A 155 33.66 -7.66 15.36
N LYS A 156 34.24 -7.13 14.28
CA LYS A 156 35.60 -6.58 14.34
C LYS A 156 35.64 -5.30 15.17
N ASP A 157 36.71 -5.12 15.94
CA ASP A 157 36.87 -3.95 16.81
C ASP A 157 36.72 -2.62 16.06
N GLU A 158 37.21 -2.54 14.82
CA GLU A 158 37.10 -1.36 13.97
C GLU A 158 35.65 -0.98 13.59
N ASP A 159 34.74 -1.96 13.57
CA ASP A 159 33.33 -1.79 13.18
C ASP A 159 32.41 -1.55 14.39
N VAL A 160 32.87 -1.81 15.62
CA VAL A 160 32.06 -1.66 16.85
C VAL A 160 31.46 -0.23 16.96
N GLY A 161 32.31 0.77 16.77
CA GLY A 161 31.85 2.17 16.87
C GLY A 161 30.83 2.57 15.82
N ARG A 162 30.96 2.05 14.60
CA ARG A 162 29.98 2.25 13.50
C ARG A 162 28.67 1.54 13.79
N TYR A 163 28.75 0.31 14.26
CA TYR A 163 27.59 -0.50 14.62
C TYR A 163 26.77 0.16 15.75
N LEU A 164 27.41 0.61 16.83
CA LEU A 164 26.70 1.27 17.94
C LEU A 164 25.99 2.54 17.48
N LYS A 165 26.63 3.36 16.65
CA LYS A 165 26.00 4.55 16.05
C LYS A 165 24.79 4.19 15.19
N ALA A 166 24.88 3.12 14.39
CA ALA A 166 23.75 2.64 13.59
C ALA A 166 22.60 2.14 14.48
N CYS A 167 22.91 1.42 15.56
CA CYS A 167 21.91 1.00 16.55
C CYS A 167 21.17 2.20 17.16
N ASP A 168 21.87 3.23 17.59
CA ASP A 168 21.24 4.42 18.18
C ASP A 168 20.39 5.17 17.16
N LYS A 169 20.83 5.23 15.90
CA LYS A 169 20.08 5.86 14.79
C LYS A 169 18.78 5.12 14.44
N TYR A 170 18.82 3.76 14.40
CA TYR A 170 17.71 2.97 13.87
C TYR A 170 16.81 2.31 14.94
N ARG A 171 17.19 2.34 16.22
CA ARG A 171 16.33 1.83 17.30
C ARG A 171 15.01 2.60 17.43
N PRO A 172 14.95 3.94 17.35
CA PRO A 172 13.67 4.67 17.36
C PRO A 172 12.81 4.33 16.14
N LEU A 173 13.41 4.20 14.95
CA LEU A 173 12.70 3.77 13.74
C LEU A 173 12.06 2.39 13.90
N ARG A 174 12.84 1.41 14.37
CA ARG A 174 12.35 0.06 14.66
C ARG A 174 11.15 0.10 15.61
N THR A 175 11.27 0.80 16.73
CA THR A 175 10.18 0.94 17.72
C THR A 175 8.93 1.52 17.06
N THR A 176 9.07 2.59 16.30
CA THR A 176 7.95 3.19 15.55
C THR A 176 7.29 2.18 14.61
N CYS A 177 8.06 1.44 13.80
CA CYS A 177 7.49 0.46 12.86
C CYS A 177 6.66 -0.63 13.54
N TRP A 178 7.00 -1.00 14.77
CA TRP A 178 6.32 -2.05 15.53
C TRP A 178 5.09 -1.56 16.29
N GLU A 179 5.14 -0.37 16.84
CA GLU A 179 4.12 0.16 17.76
C GLU A 179 3.05 0.97 17.07
N ILE A 180 3.39 1.64 15.94
CA ILE A 180 2.44 2.50 15.24
C ILE A 180 1.20 1.75 14.77
N THR A 181 0.03 2.32 15.04
CA THR A 181 -1.26 1.76 14.68
C THR A 181 -2.03 2.65 13.69
N ARG A 182 -3.08 2.09 13.05
CA ARG A 182 -3.98 2.87 12.22
C ARG A 182 -4.65 4.02 13.00
N LYS A 183 -4.91 3.81 14.31
CA LYS A 183 -5.53 4.82 15.16
C LYS A 183 -4.62 6.03 15.30
N ASP A 184 -3.33 5.82 15.59
CA ASP A 184 -2.33 6.89 15.71
C ASP A 184 -2.23 7.73 14.44
N LEU A 185 -2.27 7.07 13.27
CA LEU A 185 -2.22 7.75 11.98
C LEU A 185 -3.47 8.58 11.66
N LYS A 186 -4.64 8.18 12.16
CA LYS A 186 -5.89 8.92 11.97
C LYS A 186 -6.04 10.08 12.94
N GLU A 187 -5.73 9.85 14.21
CA GLU A 187 -5.90 10.79 15.31
C GLU A 187 -4.67 11.69 15.46
N ASN A 188 -4.20 12.33 14.46
CA ASN A 188 -3.03 13.19 14.28
C ASN A 188 -2.38 13.82 15.55
N ASP A 189 -3.12 13.92 16.64
CA ASP A 189 -2.67 14.47 17.94
C ASP A 189 -1.65 13.57 18.65
N SER A 190 -1.51 12.31 18.24
CA SER A 190 -0.61 11.32 18.84
C SER A 190 0.71 11.13 18.09
N LEU A 191 0.87 11.73 16.90
CA LEU A 191 2.15 11.75 16.18
C LEU A 191 3.07 12.84 16.71
N THR A 192 3.27 12.82 18.01
CA THR A 192 4.24 13.64 18.73
C THR A 192 5.64 13.08 18.55
N ASP A 193 6.61 13.57 19.32
CA ASP A 193 8.01 13.13 19.33
C ASP A 193 8.22 11.62 19.60
N PHE A 194 7.16 10.89 19.97
CA PHE A 194 7.20 9.44 20.15
C PHE A 194 7.41 8.64 18.85
N TRP A 195 6.87 9.16 17.73
CA TRP A 195 6.94 8.47 16.47
C TRP A 195 8.04 9.06 15.61
N TYR A 196 8.97 8.26 15.19
CA TYR A 196 10.13 8.65 14.40
C TYR A 196 9.75 9.62 13.28
N LYS A 197 10.00 10.92 13.52
CA LYS A 197 9.69 12.04 12.60
C LYS A 197 8.21 12.15 12.16
N GLY A 198 7.26 11.59 12.90
CA GLY A 198 5.85 11.57 12.50
C GLY A 198 5.24 12.95 12.30
N SER A 199 5.66 13.95 13.10
CA SER A 199 5.20 15.34 13.02
C SER A 199 5.64 16.10 11.76
N GLU A 200 6.61 15.58 11.01
CA GLU A 200 7.10 16.19 9.76
C GLU A 200 6.20 15.88 8.56
N PHE A 201 5.19 15.02 8.71
CA PHE A 201 4.36 14.51 7.60
C PHE A 201 2.89 14.92 7.72
N THR A 202 2.28 15.21 6.58
CA THR A 202 0.87 15.62 6.46
C THR A 202 -0.03 14.48 6.01
N THR A 203 0.52 13.45 5.34
CA THR A 203 -0.23 12.31 4.82
C THR A 203 0.29 10.98 5.35
N ILE A 204 -0.65 10.03 5.53
CA ILE A 204 -0.34 8.65 5.91
C ILE A 204 0.57 7.99 4.86
N GLU A 205 0.27 8.20 3.58
CA GLU A 205 1.05 7.64 2.47
C GLU A 205 2.51 8.08 2.53
N SER A 206 2.77 9.39 2.63
CA SER A 206 4.13 9.92 2.67
C SER A 206 4.90 9.43 3.88
N TYR A 207 4.25 9.36 5.03
CA TYR A 207 4.88 8.90 6.25
C TYR A 207 5.24 7.40 6.21
N LEU A 208 4.33 6.53 5.82
CA LEU A 208 4.61 5.09 5.75
C LEU A 208 5.64 4.75 4.67
N ASN A 209 5.65 5.46 3.55
CA ASN A 209 6.70 5.32 2.54
C ASN A 209 8.06 5.76 3.08
N PHE A 210 8.12 6.90 3.77
CA PHE A 210 9.35 7.35 4.42
C PHE A 210 9.89 6.33 5.42
N LEU A 211 9.04 5.75 6.28
CA LEU A 211 9.47 4.71 7.22
C LEU A 211 10.04 3.48 6.50
N SER A 212 9.41 3.03 5.42
CA SER A 212 9.89 1.91 4.59
C SER A 212 11.25 2.22 3.94
N ASP A 213 11.43 3.44 3.41
CA ASP A 213 12.71 3.88 2.84
C ASP A 213 13.81 3.93 3.91
N GLN A 214 13.50 4.41 5.13
CA GLN A 214 14.45 4.42 6.24
C GLN A 214 14.81 3.01 6.72
N VAL A 215 13.85 2.07 6.72
CA VAL A 215 14.14 0.65 7.00
C VAL A 215 15.12 0.09 5.98
N THR A 216 14.87 0.32 4.69
CA THR A 216 15.76 -0.11 3.60
C THR A 216 17.17 0.49 3.75
N ALA A 217 17.27 1.79 4.04
CA ALA A 217 18.54 2.46 4.28
C ALA A 217 19.28 1.87 5.50
N GLY A 218 18.55 1.57 6.57
CA GLY A 218 19.12 0.96 7.78
C GLY A 218 19.68 -0.44 7.53
N LEU A 219 18.92 -1.27 6.82
CA LEU A 219 19.36 -2.62 6.47
C LEU A 219 20.62 -2.60 5.58
N LYS A 220 20.68 -1.65 4.65
CA LYS A 220 21.87 -1.44 3.82
C LYS A 220 23.07 -1.00 4.66
N GLU A 221 22.91 -0.03 5.57
CA GLU A 221 23.99 0.47 6.44
C GLU A 221 24.53 -0.65 7.35
N PHE A 222 23.65 -1.46 7.97
CA PHE A 222 24.08 -2.64 8.73
C PHE A 222 24.80 -3.66 7.84
N GLY A 223 24.31 -3.93 6.63
CA GLY A 223 24.96 -4.81 5.67
C GLY A 223 26.39 -4.38 5.34
N GLU A 224 26.62 -3.07 5.14
CA GLU A 224 27.94 -2.50 4.87
C GLU A 224 28.87 -2.60 6.11
N ILE A 225 28.38 -2.38 7.33
CA ILE A 225 29.14 -2.52 8.57
C ILE A 225 29.57 -3.97 8.77
N LEU A 226 28.68 -4.92 8.47
CA LEU A 226 28.88 -6.35 8.72
C LEU A 226 29.55 -7.10 7.56
N ALA A 227 29.80 -6.43 6.44
CA ALA A 227 30.38 -7.05 5.23
C ALA A 227 31.74 -7.74 5.49
N ASN A 228 32.52 -7.21 6.42
CA ASN A 228 33.82 -7.75 6.82
C ASN A 228 33.76 -8.69 8.02
N SER A 229 32.61 -8.90 8.61
CA SER A 229 32.37 -9.77 9.75
C SER A 229 31.65 -11.03 9.30
N ASN A 230 31.97 -12.18 9.85
CA ASN A 230 31.27 -13.44 9.55
C ASN A 230 29.90 -13.51 10.24
N ILE A 231 29.18 -12.38 10.29
CA ILE A 231 27.87 -12.26 10.91
C ILE A 231 26.84 -12.35 9.81
N ILE A 232 26.11 -13.47 9.78
CA ILE A 232 24.98 -13.69 8.87
C ILE A 232 23.73 -13.82 9.73
N ILE A 233 22.78 -12.88 9.56
CA ILE A 233 21.43 -13.05 10.11
C ILE A 233 20.63 -13.84 9.09
N LEU A 234 20.48 -15.15 9.36
CA LEU A 234 19.79 -16.06 8.45
C LEU A 234 18.28 -15.77 8.43
N PRO A 235 17.64 -15.76 7.24
CA PRO A 235 16.18 -15.66 7.10
C PRO A 235 15.43 -16.69 7.97
N GLU A 236 15.93 -17.92 8.07
CA GLU A 236 15.37 -19.00 8.90
C GLU A 236 15.32 -18.63 10.39
N ARG A 237 16.28 -17.85 10.88
CA ARG A 237 16.27 -17.35 12.24
C ARG A 237 15.18 -16.31 12.46
N LEU A 238 14.95 -15.45 11.45
CA LEU A 238 13.87 -14.47 11.47
C LEU A 238 12.50 -15.15 11.46
N GLU A 239 12.31 -16.17 10.64
CA GLU A 239 11.08 -16.97 10.64
C GLU A 239 10.85 -17.68 11.97
N LYS A 240 11.89 -18.22 12.59
CA LYS A 240 11.79 -18.91 13.87
C LYS A 240 11.49 -17.97 15.04
N SER A 241 12.08 -16.79 15.06
CA SER A 241 11.89 -15.78 16.12
C SER A 241 10.59 -14.97 15.95
N TYR A 242 10.12 -14.78 14.72
CA TYR A 242 9.00 -13.89 14.38
C TYR A 242 7.94 -14.58 13.51
N GLY A 243 7.93 -15.92 13.48
CA GLY A 243 7.05 -16.72 12.61
C GLY A 243 5.56 -16.40 12.76
N TYR A 244 5.10 -16.05 13.97
CA TYR A 244 3.74 -15.60 14.20
C TYR A 244 3.41 -14.28 13.46
N ILE A 245 4.39 -13.39 13.25
CA ILE A 245 4.23 -12.15 12.50
C ILE A 245 4.14 -12.44 11.00
N TYR A 246 4.95 -13.40 10.52
CA TYR A 246 4.92 -13.82 9.12
C TYR A 246 3.65 -14.59 8.75
N MET A 247 3.06 -15.35 9.70
CA MET A 247 1.85 -16.14 9.47
C MET A 247 0.54 -15.35 9.71
N SER A 248 0.57 -14.31 10.55
CA SER A 248 -0.62 -13.49 10.87
C SER A 248 -0.79 -12.30 9.92
N LEU A 249 0.05 -12.16 8.93
CA LEU A 249 0.07 -11.11 7.92
C LEU A 249 -0.34 -11.65 6.55
#